data_5c71d38f114d8db47af3fdbc544a0ae1
#
_entry.id   5c71d38f114d8db47af3fdbc544a0ae1
#
_cell.length_a   1.000
_cell.length_b   1.000
_cell.length_c   1.000
_cell.angle_alpha   90.00
_cell.angle_beta   90.00
_cell.angle_gamma   90.00
#
_symmetry.space_group_name_H-M   'P 1'
#
loop_
_entity.id
_entity.type
_entity.pdbx_description
1 polymer ?
#
loop_
_entity_poly.entity_id
_entity_poly.type
_entity_poly.pdbx_seq_one_letter_code
_entity_poly.pdbx_strand_id
1 'polypeptide(L)'
;MKAILSSTYFGPVQWYQKLNRYEECLIERHESFIKQTYRNRMIIPTTNGPLSLTIPTNHDTSLAMKDIRISDHANWRHVHWNALLSAYGESPFFEYYQDDIRPFYEKKYEFLFDFNMEIMEKMIELLDIRPKVSVTDRYVLSEERRMKSFLSEEGRVKSEEFNSPEAQAQFNTQYSTFNTQIRDFRDVIRPKKPLPDAEFVPQRYYQVYEQKHGFLPNMSILDLLFNEGNEAIFYL
;
A
#
# COMPACT_ATOMS: atom_id res chain seq x y z
N MET A 1 1.51 -17.38 -8.02
CA MET A 1 0.39 -16.70 -7.28
C MET A 1 0.38 -15.22 -7.57
N LYS A 2 -0.80 -14.59 -7.69
CA LYS A 2 -0.95 -13.15 -7.93
C LYS A 2 -1.42 -12.44 -6.68
N ALA A 3 -1.02 -11.16 -6.49
CA ALA A 3 -1.51 -10.28 -5.45
C ALA A 3 -2.34 -9.14 -6.04
N ILE A 4 -3.40 -8.70 -5.34
CA ILE A 4 -4.08 -7.44 -5.62
C ILE A 4 -3.70 -6.45 -4.51
N LEU A 5 -3.21 -5.30 -4.92
CA LEU A 5 -2.73 -4.24 -4.07
C LEU A 5 -3.43 -2.91 -4.41
N SER A 6 -3.63 -2.06 -3.41
CA SER A 6 -3.93 -0.65 -3.64
C SER A 6 -2.66 0.11 -4.03
N SER A 7 -2.75 1.17 -4.82
CA SER A 7 -1.62 2.09 -4.99
C SER A 7 -1.32 2.82 -3.67
N THR A 8 -0.06 3.13 -3.40
CA THR A 8 0.35 3.69 -2.11
C THR A 8 1.32 4.86 -2.26
N TYR A 9 1.18 5.85 -1.37
CA TYR A 9 2.10 6.96 -1.20
C TYR A 9 3.25 6.52 -0.29
N PHE A 10 4.41 6.15 -0.86
CA PHE A 10 5.54 5.56 -0.15
C PHE A 10 5.08 4.54 0.90
N GLY A 11 4.36 3.52 0.42
CA GLY A 11 3.69 2.52 1.25
C GLY A 11 4.58 1.84 2.28
N PRO A 12 3.99 1.06 3.19
CA PRO A 12 4.75 0.40 4.24
C PRO A 12 5.61 -0.75 3.69
N VAL A 13 6.61 -1.16 4.45
CA VAL A 13 7.51 -2.30 4.13
C VAL A 13 6.70 -3.54 3.72
N GLN A 14 5.61 -3.85 4.43
CA GLN A 14 4.71 -4.97 4.12
C GLN A 14 4.21 -4.93 2.67
N TRP A 15 3.89 -3.75 2.14
CA TRP A 15 3.40 -3.61 0.77
C TRP A 15 4.47 -3.97 -0.26
N TYR A 16 5.70 -3.49 -0.06
CA TYR A 16 6.84 -3.81 -0.94
C TYR A 16 7.29 -5.26 -0.80
N GLN A 17 7.12 -5.85 0.39
CA GLN A 17 7.33 -7.28 0.58
C GLN A 17 6.38 -8.11 -0.31
N LYS A 18 5.09 -7.74 -0.40
CA LYS A 18 4.17 -8.42 -1.33
C LYS A 18 4.57 -8.17 -2.79
N LEU A 19 4.96 -6.93 -3.11
CA LEU A 19 5.39 -6.59 -4.46
C LEU A 19 6.59 -7.44 -4.92
N ASN A 20 7.55 -7.71 -4.02
CA ASN A 20 8.75 -8.50 -4.30
C ASN A 20 8.50 -10.02 -4.32
N ARG A 21 7.57 -10.53 -3.51
CA ARG A 21 7.39 -11.98 -3.31
C ARG A 21 6.39 -12.63 -4.25
N TYR A 22 5.44 -11.88 -4.81
CA TYR A 22 4.42 -12.43 -5.68
C TYR A 22 4.87 -12.42 -7.14
N GLU A 23 4.51 -13.47 -7.89
CA GLU A 23 4.84 -13.63 -9.32
C GLU A 23 4.29 -12.49 -10.17
N GLU A 24 3.12 -11.97 -9.79
CA GLU A 24 2.48 -10.84 -10.46
C GLU A 24 1.63 -10.05 -9.45
N CYS A 25 1.78 -8.74 -9.46
CA CYS A 25 1.02 -7.80 -8.63
C CYS A 25 0.09 -6.95 -9.50
N LEU A 26 -1.21 -7.01 -9.19
CA LEU A 26 -2.24 -6.20 -9.83
C LEU A 26 -2.48 -4.95 -8.97
N ILE A 27 -2.22 -3.77 -9.50
CA ILE A 27 -2.52 -2.52 -8.81
C ILE A 27 -3.93 -2.08 -9.18
N GLU A 28 -4.81 -2.02 -8.19
CA GLU A 28 -6.21 -1.70 -8.38
C GLU A 28 -6.43 -0.19 -8.51
N ARG A 29 -6.90 0.26 -9.68
CA ARG A 29 -7.17 1.67 -9.95
C ARG A 29 -8.64 2.05 -9.90
N HIS A 30 -9.54 1.07 -9.93
CA HIS A 30 -11.00 1.27 -9.96
C HIS A 30 -11.66 1.14 -8.58
N GLU A 31 -10.88 0.86 -7.52
CA GLU A 31 -11.42 0.84 -6.17
C GLU A 31 -11.88 2.23 -5.71
N SER A 32 -12.88 2.27 -4.83
CA SER A 32 -13.32 3.52 -4.21
C SER A 32 -12.21 4.07 -3.30
N PHE A 33 -11.97 5.38 -3.39
CA PHE A 33 -10.99 6.03 -2.53
C PHE A 33 -11.41 5.99 -1.06
N ILE A 34 -10.52 5.51 -0.21
CA ILE A 34 -10.72 5.48 1.24
C ILE A 34 -9.71 6.40 1.90
N LYS A 35 -10.22 7.41 2.62
CA LYS A 35 -9.41 8.37 3.39
C LYS A 35 -8.61 7.67 4.49
N GLN A 36 -7.47 8.26 4.86
CA GLN A 36 -6.63 7.81 5.96
C GLN A 36 -6.08 6.38 5.75
N THR A 37 -5.85 6.00 4.51
CA THR A 37 -5.18 4.76 4.12
C THR A 37 -3.83 5.08 3.48
N TYR A 38 -3.02 4.07 3.23
CA TYR A 38 -1.73 4.24 2.56
C TYR A 38 -1.84 4.78 1.11
N ARG A 39 -3.05 4.88 0.54
CA ARG A 39 -3.27 5.47 -0.79
C ARG A 39 -2.81 6.93 -0.87
N ASN A 40 -3.02 7.70 0.20
CA ASN A 40 -2.60 9.10 0.28
C ASN A 40 -1.82 9.42 1.56
N ARG A 41 -1.35 8.41 2.29
CA ARG A 41 -0.66 8.57 3.58
C ARG A 41 0.54 7.66 3.66
N MET A 42 1.66 8.21 4.13
CA MET A 42 2.79 7.43 4.64
C MET A 42 2.95 7.65 6.14
N ILE A 43 3.62 6.72 6.81
CA ILE A 43 3.95 6.80 8.23
C ILE A 43 5.46 6.66 8.38
N ILE A 44 6.08 7.65 9.00
CA ILE A 44 7.51 7.69 9.25
C ILE A 44 7.79 7.79 10.75
N PRO A 45 8.91 7.22 11.27
CA PRO A 45 9.34 7.48 12.63
C PRO A 45 9.90 8.91 12.77
N THR A 46 9.68 9.52 13.91
CA THR A 46 10.24 10.81 14.28
C THR A 46 10.68 10.80 15.73
N THR A 47 11.31 11.88 16.19
CA THR A 47 11.66 12.06 17.61
C THR A 47 10.46 11.93 18.55
N ASN A 48 9.24 12.20 18.07
CA ASN A 48 8.01 12.15 18.87
C ASN A 48 7.16 10.89 18.62
N GLY A 49 7.74 9.88 17.95
CA GLY A 49 7.06 8.66 17.54
C GLY A 49 6.56 8.70 16.10
N PRO A 50 5.66 7.79 15.71
CA PRO A 50 5.18 7.69 14.33
C PRO A 50 4.43 8.96 13.90
N LEU A 51 4.83 9.53 12.76
CA LEU A 51 4.21 10.68 12.12
C LEU A 51 3.49 10.26 10.83
N SER A 52 2.22 10.64 10.71
CA SER A 52 1.44 10.43 9.48
C SER A 52 1.51 11.64 8.56
N LEU A 53 2.08 11.48 7.38
CA LEU A 53 2.13 12.50 6.33
C LEU A 53 1.06 12.18 5.29
N THR A 54 0.10 13.09 5.13
CA THR A 54 -1.10 12.83 4.31
C THR A 54 -1.20 13.86 3.18
N ILE A 55 -1.26 13.37 1.94
CA ILE A 55 -1.51 14.19 0.76
C ILE A 55 -2.95 14.68 0.79
N PRO A 56 -3.21 16.00 0.72
CA PRO A 56 -4.55 16.53 0.58
C PRO A 56 -5.12 16.20 -0.81
N THR A 57 -6.38 15.81 -0.86
CA THR A 57 -7.07 15.47 -2.10
C THR A 57 -8.34 16.29 -2.25
N ASN A 58 -8.63 16.72 -3.48
CA ASN A 58 -9.95 17.18 -3.85
C ASN A 58 -10.81 15.93 -4.04
N HIS A 59 -11.72 15.66 -3.10
CA HIS A 59 -12.39 14.39 -3.08
C HIS A 59 -13.89 14.52 -3.00
N ASP A 60 -14.50 13.77 -3.86
CA ASP A 60 -15.75 13.09 -3.62
C ASP A 60 -15.38 11.63 -3.27
N THR A 61 -15.82 11.12 -2.12
CA THR A 61 -15.54 9.75 -1.67
C THR A 61 -16.20 8.68 -2.55
N SER A 62 -17.06 9.09 -3.49
CA SER A 62 -17.67 8.21 -4.50
C SER A 62 -16.74 7.91 -5.69
N LEU A 63 -15.64 8.67 -5.85
CA LEU A 63 -14.75 8.53 -6.98
C LEU A 63 -13.84 7.31 -6.85
N ALA A 64 -13.52 6.71 -8.00
CA ALA A 64 -12.52 5.68 -8.11
C ALA A 64 -11.12 6.27 -7.87
N MET A 65 -10.18 5.44 -7.41
CA MET A 65 -8.82 5.86 -7.09
C MET A 65 -8.13 6.57 -8.27
N LYS A 66 -8.38 6.14 -9.51
CA LYS A 66 -7.85 6.73 -10.74
C LYS A 66 -8.28 8.18 -10.99
N ASP A 67 -9.43 8.60 -10.41
CA ASP A 67 -10.03 9.92 -10.64
C ASP A 67 -9.77 10.89 -9.48
N ILE A 68 -9.05 10.46 -8.45
CA ILE A 68 -8.71 11.29 -7.29
C ILE A 68 -7.61 12.28 -7.65
N ARG A 69 -7.93 13.58 -7.49
CA ARG A 69 -7.00 14.68 -7.76
C ARG A 69 -6.28 15.12 -6.49
N ILE A 70 -5.00 15.40 -6.63
CA ILE A 70 -4.18 15.99 -5.57
C ILE A 70 -4.57 17.48 -5.43
N SER A 71 -4.73 17.93 -4.20
CA SER A 71 -4.93 19.35 -3.87
C SER A 71 -3.60 20.00 -3.52
N ASP A 72 -3.38 21.21 -4.00
CA ASP A 72 -2.22 22.03 -3.61
C ASP A 72 -2.46 22.80 -2.29
N HIS A 73 -3.57 22.50 -1.59
CA HIS A 73 -3.89 23.14 -0.31
C HIS A 73 -2.82 22.85 0.75
N ALA A 74 -2.54 23.85 1.60
CA ALA A 74 -1.66 23.77 2.77
C ALA A 74 -0.16 23.47 2.48
N ASN A 75 0.33 23.75 1.28
CA ASN A 75 1.76 23.61 0.92
C ASN A 75 2.38 22.26 1.38
N TRP A 76 1.59 21.17 1.25
CA TRP A 76 1.90 19.86 1.80
C TRP A 76 3.26 19.31 1.33
N ARG A 77 3.68 19.63 0.09
CA ARG A 77 4.96 19.17 -0.47
C ARG A 77 6.12 19.66 0.38
N HIS A 78 6.15 20.94 0.69
CA HIS A 78 7.18 21.55 1.55
C HIS A 78 7.15 20.96 2.97
N VAL A 79 5.95 20.80 3.53
CA VAL A 79 5.77 20.21 4.88
C VAL A 79 6.29 18.77 4.93
N HIS A 80 5.94 17.95 3.94
CA HIS A 80 6.39 16.55 3.89
C HIS A 80 7.91 16.46 3.67
N TRP A 81 8.46 17.25 2.74
CA TRP A 81 9.89 17.28 2.51
C TRP A 81 10.69 17.66 3.76
N ASN A 82 10.28 18.71 4.46
CA ASN A 82 10.91 19.11 5.72
C ASN A 82 10.77 18.05 6.82
N ALA A 83 9.66 17.33 6.85
CA ALA A 83 9.49 16.20 7.77
C ALA A 83 10.47 15.07 7.47
N LEU A 84 10.72 14.75 6.18
CA LEU A 84 11.73 13.76 5.78
C LEU A 84 13.14 14.22 6.14
N LEU A 85 13.50 15.48 5.84
CA LEU A 85 14.79 16.07 6.24
C LEU A 85 15.02 15.95 7.75
N SER A 86 14.01 16.30 8.54
CA SER A 86 14.08 16.24 10.00
C SER A 86 14.13 14.82 10.56
N ALA A 87 13.43 13.88 9.91
CA ALA A 87 13.37 12.50 10.37
C ALA A 87 14.60 11.67 9.97
N TYR A 88 15.18 11.95 8.81
CA TYR A 88 16.20 11.08 8.20
C TYR A 88 17.54 11.76 7.91
N GLY A 89 17.72 13.03 8.27
CA GLY A 89 18.99 13.73 8.04
C GLY A 89 20.21 13.06 8.68
N GLU A 90 20.00 12.23 9.71
CA GLU A 90 21.04 11.43 10.39
C GLU A 90 21.02 9.95 9.96
N SER A 91 20.14 9.55 9.03
CA SER A 91 20.12 8.18 8.51
C SER A 91 21.30 7.91 7.59
N PRO A 92 21.91 6.72 7.65
CA PRO A 92 23.15 6.41 6.93
C PRO A 92 23.11 6.64 5.43
N PHE A 93 21.95 6.46 4.80
CA PHE A 93 21.81 6.54 3.34
C PHE A 93 20.88 7.66 2.87
N PHE A 94 20.37 8.53 3.75
CA PHE A 94 19.47 9.61 3.36
C PHE A 94 20.12 10.57 2.35
N GLU A 95 21.35 11.00 2.61
CA GLU A 95 22.10 11.90 1.73
C GLU A 95 22.28 11.29 0.32
N TYR A 96 22.45 9.97 0.25
CA TYR A 96 22.62 9.26 -1.01
C TYR A 96 21.34 9.22 -1.86
N TYR A 97 20.16 9.04 -1.24
CA TYR A 97 18.89 8.86 -1.96
C TYR A 97 18.00 10.11 -2.00
N GLN A 98 18.32 11.17 -1.28
CA GLN A 98 17.47 12.36 -1.20
C GLN A 98 17.20 13.01 -2.56
N ASP A 99 18.16 12.99 -3.47
CA ASP A 99 18.04 13.60 -4.81
C ASP A 99 17.10 12.80 -5.74
N ASP A 100 16.91 11.51 -5.50
CA ASP A 100 15.92 10.67 -6.17
C ASP A 100 14.49 10.91 -5.65
N ILE A 101 14.35 11.24 -4.38
CA ILE A 101 13.05 11.41 -3.71
C ILE A 101 12.53 12.83 -3.79
N ARG A 102 13.42 13.83 -3.75
CA ARG A 102 13.09 15.26 -3.75
C ARG A 102 12.21 15.69 -4.93
N PRO A 103 12.38 15.21 -6.17
CA PRO A 103 11.56 15.60 -7.31
C PRO A 103 10.05 15.35 -7.12
N PHE A 104 9.66 14.37 -6.31
CA PHE A 104 8.24 14.11 -5.97
C PHE A 104 7.61 15.25 -5.17
N TYR A 105 8.40 16.09 -4.52
CA TYR A 105 7.95 17.25 -3.74
C TYR A 105 8.10 18.57 -4.50
N GLU A 106 8.79 18.59 -5.63
CA GLU A 106 9.00 19.77 -6.48
C GLU A 106 8.03 19.77 -7.67
N LYS A 107 7.79 18.62 -8.29
CA LYS A 107 6.88 18.45 -9.42
C LYS A 107 5.42 18.45 -8.96
N LYS A 108 4.54 19.01 -9.79
CA LYS A 108 3.10 18.94 -9.58
C LYS A 108 2.50 17.75 -10.31
N TYR A 109 1.63 17.04 -9.61
CA TYR A 109 0.87 15.91 -10.13
C TYR A 109 -0.61 16.23 -10.03
N GLU A 110 -1.37 15.88 -11.04
CA GLU A 110 -2.81 16.10 -11.06
C GLU A 110 -3.55 14.95 -10.36
N PHE A 111 -3.22 13.70 -10.69
CA PHE A 111 -3.90 12.52 -10.16
C PHE A 111 -3.05 11.78 -9.14
N LEU A 112 -3.70 11.38 -8.05
CA LEU A 112 -3.04 10.67 -6.97
C LEU A 112 -2.58 9.27 -7.40
N PHE A 113 -3.34 8.60 -8.27
CA PHE A 113 -2.97 7.29 -8.77
C PHE A 113 -1.66 7.35 -9.57
N ASP A 114 -1.55 8.29 -10.51
CA ASP A 114 -0.36 8.44 -11.35
C ASP A 114 0.86 8.80 -10.52
N PHE A 115 0.69 9.68 -9.52
CA PHE A 115 1.73 10.01 -8.55
C PHE A 115 2.23 8.78 -7.79
N ASN A 116 1.31 7.94 -7.29
CA ASN A 116 1.67 6.72 -6.57
C ASN A 116 2.37 5.69 -7.49
N MET A 117 1.97 5.61 -8.75
CA MET A 117 2.62 4.71 -9.71
C MET A 117 4.06 5.15 -10.01
N GLU A 118 4.30 6.45 -10.22
CA GLU A 118 5.66 6.98 -10.44
C GLU A 118 6.56 6.76 -9.20
N ILE A 119 6.01 6.94 -8.00
CA ILE A 119 6.69 6.57 -6.74
C ILE A 119 7.04 5.08 -6.70
N MET A 120 6.08 4.21 -7.03
CA MET A 120 6.30 2.76 -7.02
C MET A 120 7.43 2.39 -7.99
N GLU A 121 7.41 2.91 -9.21
CA GLU A 121 8.45 2.67 -10.23
C GLU A 121 9.83 3.11 -9.73
N LYS A 122 9.93 4.31 -9.13
CA LYS A 122 11.19 4.78 -8.55
C LYS A 122 11.65 3.91 -7.39
N MET A 123 10.75 3.50 -6.51
CA MET A 123 11.12 2.62 -5.40
C MET A 123 11.55 1.21 -5.87
N ILE A 124 10.93 0.68 -6.93
CA ILE A 124 11.36 -0.58 -7.56
C ILE A 124 12.81 -0.46 -8.05
N GLU A 125 13.16 0.66 -8.69
CA GLU A 125 14.52 0.96 -9.15
C GLU A 125 15.49 1.04 -7.96
N LEU A 126 15.18 1.84 -6.92
CA LEU A 126 16.08 2.08 -5.79
C LEU A 126 16.26 0.87 -4.88
N LEU A 127 15.28 -0.03 -4.82
CA LEU A 127 15.35 -1.28 -4.05
C LEU A 127 15.96 -2.44 -4.86
N ASP A 128 16.28 -2.23 -6.13
CA ASP A 128 16.74 -3.26 -7.09
C ASP A 128 15.86 -4.52 -7.11
N ILE A 129 14.54 -4.34 -7.01
CA ILE A 129 13.55 -5.44 -7.13
C ILE A 129 12.99 -5.49 -8.55
N ARG A 130 12.51 -6.66 -8.98
CA ARG A 130 12.01 -6.87 -10.36
C ARG A 130 10.62 -7.51 -10.38
N PRO A 131 9.62 -6.87 -9.76
CA PRO A 131 8.27 -7.40 -9.74
C PRO A 131 7.63 -7.34 -11.12
N LYS A 132 6.75 -8.30 -11.41
CA LYS A 132 5.83 -8.17 -12.51
C LYS A 132 4.59 -7.42 -12.05
N VAL A 133 4.42 -6.19 -12.50
CA VAL A 133 3.31 -5.32 -12.12
C VAL A 133 2.40 -5.07 -13.31
N SER A 134 1.09 -5.11 -13.08
CA SER A 134 0.08 -4.65 -14.03
C SER A 134 -1.02 -3.86 -13.32
N VAL A 135 -1.68 -2.97 -14.06
CA VAL A 135 -2.80 -2.17 -13.54
C VAL A 135 -4.11 -2.83 -13.98
N THR A 136 -5.11 -2.82 -13.11
CA THR A 136 -6.41 -3.42 -13.43
C THR A 136 -7.19 -2.60 -14.45
N ASP A 137 -7.80 -3.27 -15.45
CA ASP A 137 -8.66 -2.61 -16.45
C ASP A 137 -10.09 -2.37 -15.92
N ARG A 138 -10.49 -3.12 -14.91
CA ARG A 138 -11.78 -3.03 -14.22
C ARG A 138 -11.61 -3.38 -12.75
N TYR A 139 -12.58 -2.99 -11.92
CA TYR A 139 -12.56 -3.34 -10.51
C TYR A 139 -12.53 -4.86 -10.31
N VAL A 140 -11.55 -5.33 -9.56
CA VAL A 140 -11.44 -6.75 -9.19
C VAL A 140 -12.11 -6.96 -7.84
N LEU A 141 -13.20 -7.75 -7.86
CA LEU A 141 -13.90 -8.15 -6.62
C LEU A 141 -13.03 -9.14 -5.84
N SER A 142 -12.90 -8.95 -4.52
CA SER A 142 -12.37 -9.98 -3.63
C SER A 142 -13.31 -11.19 -3.61
N GLU A 143 -12.79 -12.37 -3.29
CA GLU A 143 -13.61 -13.59 -3.18
C GLU A 143 -14.77 -13.41 -2.20
N GLU A 144 -14.52 -12.79 -1.06
CA GLU A 144 -15.55 -12.48 -0.07
C GLU A 144 -16.64 -11.55 -0.61
N ARG A 145 -16.27 -10.53 -1.39
CA ARG A 145 -17.24 -9.62 -2.02
C ARG A 145 -17.97 -10.28 -3.19
N ARG A 146 -17.31 -11.15 -3.94
CA ARG A 146 -17.96 -11.98 -4.99
C ARG A 146 -19.02 -12.88 -4.38
N MET A 147 -18.68 -13.51 -3.26
CA MET A 147 -19.59 -14.33 -2.50
C MET A 147 -20.82 -13.55 -2.04
N LYS A 148 -20.61 -12.39 -1.44
CA LYS A 148 -21.72 -11.51 -0.99
C LYS A 148 -22.60 -11.02 -2.14
N SER A 149 -22.01 -10.68 -3.29
CA SER A 149 -22.75 -10.28 -4.50
C SER A 149 -23.59 -11.44 -5.05
N PHE A 150 -23.01 -12.62 -5.16
CA PHE A 150 -23.71 -13.82 -5.61
C PHE A 150 -24.93 -14.14 -4.73
N LEU A 151 -24.76 -14.08 -3.42
CA LEU A 151 -25.85 -14.33 -2.46
C LEU A 151 -26.96 -13.29 -2.53
N SER A 152 -26.62 -12.04 -2.87
CA SER A 152 -27.60 -10.94 -2.99
C SER A 152 -28.38 -11.00 -4.32
N GLU A 153 -27.76 -11.43 -5.41
CA GLU A 153 -28.39 -11.53 -6.73
C GLU A 153 -29.36 -12.70 -6.84
N GLU A 154 -29.06 -13.82 -6.20
CA GLU A 154 -29.98 -14.97 -6.21
C GLU A 154 -31.14 -14.87 -5.19
N GLY A 155 -31.14 -13.85 -4.33
CA GLY A 155 -32.26 -13.59 -3.39
C GLY A 155 -32.52 -14.72 -2.40
N ARG A 156 -31.58 -15.65 -2.21
CA ARG A 156 -31.84 -16.95 -1.61
C ARG A 156 -31.29 -17.19 -0.23
N VAL A 157 -30.30 -16.42 0.26
CA VAL A 157 -29.65 -16.83 1.51
C VAL A 157 -29.39 -15.65 2.43
N LYS A 158 -29.92 -15.70 3.66
CA LYS A 158 -29.50 -14.82 4.76
C LYS A 158 -28.06 -15.16 5.12
N SER A 159 -27.28 -14.16 5.54
CA SER A 159 -25.84 -14.26 5.81
C SER A 159 -25.42 -15.37 6.79
N GLU A 160 -26.38 -15.92 7.55
CA GLU A 160 -26.18 -17.03 8.50
C GLU A 160 -26.16 -18.43 7.82
N GLU A 161 -26.83 -18.58 6.67
CA GLU A 161 -26.90 -19.87 5.95
C GLU A 161 -25.66 -20.11 5.06
N PHE A 162 -24.89 -19.09 4.75
CA PHE A 162 -23.69 -19.21 3.93
C PHE A 162 -22.52 -19.94 4.63
N ASN A 163 -22.54 -19.98 5.94
CA ASN A 163 -21.58 -20.78 6.71
C ASN A 163 -21.83 -22.29 6.63
N SER A 164 -22.87 -22.72 5.88
CA SER A 164 -23.12 -24.14 5.68
C SER A 164 -22.09 -24.76 4.70
N PRO A 165 -21.60 -25.97 4.96
CA PRO A 165 -20.69 -26.68 4.06
C PRO A 165 -21.23 -26.85 2.64
N GLU A 166 -22.55 -26.99 2.49
CA GLU A 166 -23.22 -27.18 1.21
C GLU A 166 -23.21 -25.92 0.34
N ALA A 167 -23.48 -24.74 0.94
CA ALA A 167 -23.44 -23.47 0.22
C ALA A 167 -22.00 -23.13 -0.23
N GLN A 168 -21.01 -23.42 0.61
CA GLN A 168 -19.60 -23.30 0.26
C GLN A 168 -19.18 -24.29 -0.84
N ALA A 169 -19.69 -25.53 -0.81
CA ALA A 169 -19.41 -26.53 -1.83
C ALA A 169 -20.01 -26.18 -3.19
N GLN A 170 -21.25 -25.67 -3.23
CA GLN A 170 -21.90 -25.20 -4.47
C GLN A 170 -21.14 -24.01 -5.08
N PHE A 171 -20.76 -23.02 -4.26
CA PHE A 171 -19.93 -21.91 -4.70
C PHE A 171 -18.59 -22.39 -5.26
N ASN A 172 -17.90 -23.25 -4.53
CA ASN A 172 -16.61 -23.79 -4.96
C ASN A 172 -16.72 -24.60 -6.27
N THR A 173 -17.79 -25.36 -6.48
CA THR A 173 -17.98 -26.15 -7.71
C THR A 173 -18.24 -25.26 -8.93
N GLN A 174 -18.98 -24.19 -8.77
CA GLN A 174 -19.35 -23.27 -9.86
C GLN A 174 -18.26 -22.26 -10.20
N TYR A 175 -17.40 -21.90 -9.24
CA TYR A 175 -16.39 -20.85 -9.34
C TYR A 175 -14.96 -21.33 -9.13
N SER A 176 -14.72 -22.60 -8.83
CA SER A 176 -13.40 -23.17 -8.54
C SER A 176 -12.40 -23.12 -9.71
N THR A 177 -12.88 -22.89 -10.92
CA THR A 177 -12.01 -22.74 -12.09
C THR A 177 -11.46 -21.32 -12.28
N PHE A 178 -11.91 -20.34 -11.49
CA PHE A 178 -11.65 -18.93 -11.76
C PHE A 178 -10.92 -18.17 -10.66
N ASN A 179 -10.12 -18.67 -9.79
CA ASN A 179 -9.21 -17.76 -9.05
C ASN A 179 -8.69 -18.21 -7.66
N THR A 180 -8.32 -19.43 -7.48
CA THR A 180 -7.53 -19.86 -6.30
C THR A 180 -6.11 -19.27 -6.26
N GLN A 181 -5.74 -18.41 -7.22
CA GLN A 181 -4.38 -17.89 -7.37
C GLN A 181 -4.21 -16.41 -7.05
N ILE A 182 -5.29 -15.69 -6.70
CA ILE A 182 -5.20 -14.24 -6.44
C ILE A 182 -5.48 -13.96 -4.97
N ARG A 183 -4.54 -13.32 -4.27
CA ARG A 183 -4.72 -12.82 -2.90
C ARG A 183 -4.98 -11.32 -2.88
N ASP A 184 -5.98 -10.90 -2.12
CA ASP A 184 -6.39 -9.51 -1.98
C ASP A 184 -5.83 -8.90 -0.70
N PHE A 185 -4.90 -7.95 -0.84
CA PHE A 185 -4.26 -7.26 0.27
C PHE A 185 -4.79 -5.84 0.51
N ARG A 186 -5.78 -5.38 -0.25
CA ARG A 186 -6.30 -4.00 -0.16
C ARG A 186 -6.89 -3.65 1.21
N ASP A 187 -7.44 -4.64 1.91
CA ASP A 187 -7.98 -4.48 3.28
C ASP A 187 -7.01 -4.98 4.35
N VAL A 188 -6.02 -5.77 3.96
CA VAL A 188 -4.97 -6.30 4.84
C VAL A 188 -3.94 -5.22 5.15
N ILE A 189 -3.50 -4.46 4.12
CA ILE A 189 -2.46 -3.43 4.28
C ILE A 189 -3.11 -2.07 4.51
N ARG A 190 -3.43 -1.79 5.77
CA ARG A 190 -4.05 -0.54 6.23
C ARG A 190 -3.37 0.01 7.48
N PRO A 191 -3.26 1.35 7.64
CA PRO A 191 -2.69 1.95 8.85
C PRO A 191 -3.61 1.82 10.07
N LYS A 192 -4.92 1.67 9.84
CA LYS A 192 -5.93 1.49 10.90
C LYS A 192 -6.75 0.25 10.61
N LYS A 193 -6.93 -0.58 11.65
CA LYS A 193 -7.70 -1.83 11.58
C LYS A 193 -7.28 -2.72 10.39
N PRO A 194 -5.97 -3.06 10.25
CA PRO A 194 -5.54 -4.02 9.25
C PRO A 194 -6.16 -5.39 9.53
N LEU A 195 -6.44 -6.14 8.48
CA LEU A 195 -6.75 -7.55 8.64
C LEU A 195 -5.45 -8.33 8.91
N PRO A 196 -5.53 -9.49 9.58
CA PRO A 196 -4.37 -10.33 9.82
C PRO A 196 -3.65 -10.73 8.53
N ASP A 197 -2.34 -10.67 8.54
CA ASP A 197 -1.48 -11.15 7.45
C ASP A 197 -0.47 -12.17 8.02
N ALA A 198 -0.77 -13.46 7.85
CA ALA A 198 0.10 -14.54 8.33
C ALA A 198 1.44 -14.62 7.56
N GLU A 199 1.55 -13.95 6.40
CA GLU A 199 2.75 -13.96 5.58
C GLU A 199 3.68 -12.79 5.88
N PHE A 200 3.24 -11.81 6.67
CA PHE A 200 4.06 -10.67 7.04
C PHE A 200 4.66 -10.87 8.42
N VAL A 201 5.97 -11.10 8.44
CA VAL A 201 6.78 -11.09 9.66
C VAL A 201 7.73 -9.91 9.57
N PRO A 202 7.53 -8.85 10.38
CA PRO A 202 8.44 -7.71 10.39
C PRO A 202 9.84 -8.14 10.74
N GLN A 203 10.80 -7.87 9.89
CA GLN A 203 12.21 -8.03 10.18
C GLN A 203 12.75 -6.75 10.81
N ARG A 204 13.56 -6.90 11.87
CA ARG A 204 14.17 -5.76 12.54
C ARG A 204 15.36 -5.27 11.73
N TYR A 205 15.37 -3.98 11.43
CA TYR A 205 16.46 -3.24 10.81
C TYR A 205 16.80 -2.01 11.66
N TYR A 206 17.91 -1.36 11.39
CA TYR A 206 18.30 -0.15 12.10
C TYR A 206 17.29 0.98 11.86
N GLN A 207 16.92 1.70 12.94
CA GLN A 207 16.08 2.91 12.86
C GLN A 207 16.69 4.01 13.74
N VAL A 208 16.80 5.24 13.23
CA VAL A 208 17.42 6.39 13.92
C VAL A 208 16.85 6.60 15.33
N TYR A 209 15.54 6.40 15.50
CA TYR A 209 14.86 6.64 16.77
C TYR A 209 14.60 5.37 17.59
N GLU A 210 15.21 4.25 17.23
CA GLU A 210 14.97 2.97 17.91
C GLU A 210 15.31 3.00 19.39
N GLN A 211 16.38 3.70 19.78
CA GLN A 211 16.75 3.85 21.19
C GLN A 211 15.66 4.52 22.03
N LYS A 212 14.84 5.39 21.41
CA LYS A 212 13.79 6.14 22.10
C LYS A 212 12.45 5.43 22.13
N HIS A 213 12.08 4.78 21.02
CA HIS A 213 10.74 4.24 20.81
C HIS A 213 10.68 2.73 20.69
N GLY A 214 11.84 2.06 20.70
CA GLY A 214 11.94 0.68 20.25
C GLY A 214 11.80 0.57 18.73
N PHE A 215 11.92 -0.65 18.21
CA PHE A 215 11.69 -0.90 16.79
C PHE A 215 10.23 -0.67 16.42
N LEU A 216 10.00 0.21 15.44
CA LEU A 216 8.67 0.53 14.90
C LEU A 216 8.47 -0.27 13.59
N PRO A 217 7.73 -1.39 13.63
CA PRO A 217 7.55 -2.23 12.45
C PRO A 217 6.68 -1.56 11.40
N ASN A 218 6.87 -1.98 10.14
CA ASN A 218 5.99 -1.63 9.02
C ASN A 218 5.84 -0.12 8.76
N MET A 219 6.92 0.64 8.97
CA MET A 219 6.98 2.05 8.57
C MET A 219 7.01 2.18 7.05
N SER A 220 6.99 3.41 6.54
CA SER A 220 7.18 3.71 5.12
C SER A 220 8.42 3.01 4.57
N ILE A 221 8.38 2.58 3.31
CA ILE A 221 9.55 2.02 2.61
C ILE A 221 10.75 2.96 2.62
N LEU A 222 10.53 4.27 2.73
CA LEU A 222 11.61 5.25 2.86
C LEU A 222 12.42 5.04 4.15
N ASP A 223 11.76 4.59 5.24
CA ASP A 223 12.45 4.28 6.48
C ASP A 223 13.44 3.14 6.29
N LEU A 224 13.04 2.08 5.60
CA LEU A 224 13.92 0.97 5.28
C LEU A 224 15.05 1.40 4.33
N LEU A 225 14.72 2.11 3.25
CA LEU A 225 15.71 2.54 2.25
C LEU A 225 16.77 3.47 2.84
N PHE A 226 16.36 4.46 3.63
CA PHE A 226 17.29 5.46 4.18
C PHE A 226 18.19 4.89 5.29
N ASN A 227 17.79 3.79 5.92
CA ASN A 227 18.57 3.16 6.98
C ASN A 227 19.42 1.97 6.51
N GLU A 228 18.97 1.21 5.51
CA GLU A 228 19.65 -0.02 5.04
C GLU A 228 20.23 0.12 3.61
N GLY A 229 19.84 1.15 2.87
CA GLY A 229 20.37 1.38 1.51
C GLY A 229 20.11 0.18 0.60
N ASN A 230 21.15 -0.28 -0.09
CA ASN A 230 21.09 -1.43 -0.99
C ASN A 230 20.75 -2.75 -0.28
N GLU A 231 20.95 -2.84 1.03
CA GLU A 231 20.60 -4.03 1.81
C GLU A 231 19.11 -4.11 2.12
N ALA A 232 18.32 -3.06 1.84
CA ALA A 232 16.87 -3.03 2.05
C ALA A 232 16.13 -4.21 1.41
N ILE A 233 16.63 -4.74 0.29
CA ILE A 233 16.05 -5.91 -0.39
C ILE A 233 16.01 -7.17 0.50
N PHE A 234 16.94 -7.34 1.44
CA PHE A 234 16.99 -8.51 2.33
C PHE A 234 15.88 -8.52 3.38
N TYR A 235 15.21 -7.39 3.58
CA TYR A 235 14.09 -7.24 4.53
C TYR A 235 12.70 -7.35 3.86
N LEU A 236 12.66 -7.62 2.52
CA LEU A 236 11.43 -7.72 1.72
C LEU A 236 11.03 -9.22 1.38
#